data_abd695a214bbac6d3be29daee3f3246b
#
_entry.id   abd695a214bbac6d3be29daee3f3246b
#
_cell.length_a   1.000
_cell.length_b   1.000
_cell.length_c   1.000
_cell.angle_alpha   90.00
_cell.angle_beta   90.00
_cell.angle_gamma   90.00
#
_symmetry.space_group_name_H-M   'P 1'
#
loop_
_entity.id
_entity.type
_entity.pdbx_description
1 polymer ?
#
loop_
_entity_poly.entity_id
_entity_poly.type
_entity_poly.pdbx_seq_one_letter_code
_entity_poly.pdbx_strand_id
1 'polypeptide(L)'
;MKRYAAALCAVFFIMLALFHTHASAESSASKIDLYCTVNSDGDCLVSMTVNLKLEAADAGLEFPLPENAEKITMNGSSVPTSRVGSRTLVSVGRITGGMTGEFPVRFDYTIPKAVGAVPATLSSAVGSALQLNKLQLTLPMLCGFDYPVDLFSFVITMPDTVDGVPTFTSTYQQVGFASNLDLVINGNMITGTSINTLNDHESVTMTLLVPREMFPSVSTYQRTGNPELIPMGIFLGAALLY
;
A
#
# COMPACT_ATOMS: atom_id res chain seq x y z
N MET A 1 -45.25 -31.51 35.28
CA MET A 1 -44.95 -30.26 34.52
C MET A 1 -43.80 -29.41 35.13
N LYS A 2 -43.77 -29.15 36.45
CA LYS A 2 -42.70 -28.29 37.06
C LYS A 2 -41.28 -28.81 36.91
N ARG A 3 -41.05 -30.12 36.85
CA ARG A 3 -39.69 -30.71 36.72
C ARG A 3 -39.10 -30.55 35.31
N TYR A 4 -39.95 -30.52 34.27
CA TYR A 4 -39.47 -30.30 32.88
C TYR A 4 -39.14 -28.84 32.60
N ALA A 5 -39.85 -27.89 33.25
CA ALA A 5 -39.53 -26.48 33.13
C ALA A 5 -38.17 -26.14 33.71
N ALA A 6 -37.81 -26.73 34.87
CA ALA A 6 -36.46 -26.53 35.47
C ALA A 6 -35.36 -27.11 34.61
N ALA A 7 -35.55 -28.28 34.00
CA ALA A 7 -34.56 -28.87 33.08
C ALA A 7 -34.40 -28.04 31.82
N LEU A 8 -35.47 -27.48 31.27
CA LEU A 8 -35.42 -26.63 30.08
C LEU A 8 -34.70 -25.30 30.35
N CYS A 9 -34.93 -24.70 31.53
CA CYS A 9 -34.21 -23.50 31.95
C CYS A 9 -32.70 -23.79 32.15
N ALA A 10 -32.35 -24.94 32.75
CA ALA A 10 -30.93 -25.30 32.93
C ALA A 10 -30.23 -25.51 31.60
N VAL A 11 -30.83 -26.16 30.61
CA VAL A 11 -30.29 -26.33 29.26
C VAL A 11 -30.15 -24.98 28.55
N PHE A 12 -31.13 -24.09 28.70
CA PHE A 12 -31.06 -22.74 28.13
C PHE A 12 -29.91 -21.91 28.73
N PHE A 13 -29.69 -21.97 30.05
CA PHE A 13 -28.55 -21.31 30.70
C PHE A 13 -27.23 -21.91 30.31
N ILE A 14 -27.11 -23.23 30.11
CA ILE A 14 -25.90 -23.88 29.62
C ILE A 14 -25.65 -23.47 28.17
N MET A 15 -26.65 -23.41 27.33
CA MET A 15 -26.55 -22.90 25.96
C MET A 15 -26.10 -21.42 25.97
N LEU A 16 -26.69 -20.55 26.79
CA LEU A 16 -26.24 -19.15 26.91
C LEU A 16 -24.79 -19.04 27.40
N ALA A 17 -24.35 -19.89 28.32
CA ALA A 17 -22.98 -19.91 28.80
C ALA A 17 -21.98 -20.40 27.74
N LEU A 18 -22.39 -21.28 26.82
CA LEU A 18 -21.60 -21.73 25.68
C LEU A 18 -21.51 -20.68 24.56
N PHE A 19 -22.47 -19.75 24.49
CA PHE A 19 -22.43 -18.61 23.56
C PHE A 19 -21.72 -17.38 24.12
N HIS A 20 -21.12 -17.44 25.31
CA HIS A 20 -20.07 -16.50 25.65
C HIS A 20 -18.83 -16.88 24.84
N THR A 21 -18.88 -16.63 23.53
CA THR A 21 -17.67 -16.43 22.76
C THR A 21 -16.92 -15.33 23.48
N HIS A 22 -15.83 -15.69 24.14
CA HIS A 22 -14.84 -14.69 24.51
C HIS A 22 -14.54 -13.98 23.19
N ALA A 23 -14.95 -12.73 23.07
CA ALA A 23 -14.37 -11.84 22.08
C ALA A 23 -12.91 -11.76 22.49
N SER A 24 -12.11 -12.68 21.97
CA SER A 24 -10.65 -12.58 22.06
C SER A 24 -10.34 -11.28 21.37
N ALA A 25 -9.77 -10.33 22.09
CA ALA A 25 -9.27 -9.14 21.47
C ALA A 25 -8.31 -9.60 20.37
N GLU A 26 -8.55 -9.14 19.16
CA GLU A 26 -7.75 -9.52 17.99
C GLU A 26 -6.58 -8.54 17.88
N SER A 27 -5.41 -9.06 17.54
CA SER A 27 -4.26 -8.20 17.26
C SER A 27 -4.56 -7.31 16.05
N SER A 28 -4.17 -6.06 16.11
CA SER A 28 -4.41 -5.07 15.06
C SER A 28 -3.25 -4.08 14.93
N ALA A 29 -3.21 -3.32 13.84
CA ALA A 29 -2.53 -2.03 13.83
C ALA A 29 -3.57 -0.96 14.20
N SER A 30 -3.51 -0.47 15.45
CA SER A 30 -4.45 0.54 15.94
C SER A 30 -4.39 1.83 15.11
N LYS A 31 -3.21 2.13 14.56
CA LYS A 31 -3.02 3.26 13.63
C LYS A 31 -1.80 3.04 12.75
N ILE A 32 -1.93 3.43 11.48
CA ILE A 32 -0.80 3.60 10.54
C ILE A 32 -0.81 5.04 10.04
N ASP A 33 0.29 5.75 10.26
CA ASP A 33 0.55 7.08 9.73
C ASP A 33 1.63 7.01 8.65
N LEU A 34 1.30 7.38 7.43
CA LEU A 34 2.23 7.39 6.29
C LEU A 34 2.53 8.83 5.87
N TYR A 35 3.78 9.21 5.86
CA TYR A 35 4.29 10.45 5.30
C TYR A 35 5.15 10.14 4.07
N CYS A 36 4.80 10.72 2.95
CA CYS A 36 5.54 10.54 1.71
C CYS A 36 5.93 11.89 1.12
N THR A 37 7.21 12.06 0.77
CA THR A 37 7.69 13.20 -0.01
C THR A 37 8.12 12.70 -1.37
N VAL A 38 7.47 13.20 -2.42
CA VAL A 38 7.82 12.90 -3.81
C VAL A 38 8.85 13.91 -4.28
N ASN A 39 10.03 13.43 -4.69
CA ASN A 39 11.09 14.27 -5.20
C ASN A 39 10.91 14.57 -6.69
N SER A 40 11.58 15.61 -7.21
CA SER A 40 11.56 15.99 -8.63
C SER A 40 12.18 14.96 -9.58
N ASP A 41 12.92 13.99 -9.06
CA ASP A 41 13.48 12.85 -9.80
C ASP A 41 12.51 11.66 -9.91
N GLY A 42 11.34 11.76 -9.25
CA GLY A 42 10.28 10.78 -9.27
C GLY A 42 10.39 9.68 -8.21
N ASP A 43 11.34 9.79 -7.29
CA ASP A 43 11.44 8.91 -6.14
C ASP A 43 10.52 9.38 -5.00
N CYS A 44 10.02 8.44 -4.19
CA CYS A 44 9.26 8.74 -2.98
C CYS A 44 10.07 8.40 -1.74
N LEU A 45 10.25 9.38 -0.86
CA LEU A 45 10.79 9.17 0.49
C LEU A 45 9.61 8.93 1.44
N VAL A 46 9.56 7.77 2.05
CA VAL A 46 8.44 7.36 2.91
C VAL A 46 8.90 7.18 4.34
N SER A 47 8.15 7.77 5.25
CA SER A 47 8.20 7.51 6.69
C SER A 47 6.84 7.00 7.14
N MET A 48 6.78 5.77 7.63
CA MET A 48 5.56 5.12 8.06
C MET A 48 5.68 4.74 9.53
N THR A 49 4.73 5.17 10.34
CA THR A 49 4.61 4.75 11.75
C THR A 49 3.43 3.80 11.90
N VAL A 50 3.68 2.63 12.43
CA VAL A 50 2.68 1.58 12.69
C VAL A 50 2.56 1.40 14.20
N ASN A 51 1.40 1.66 14.76
CA ASN A 51 1.10 1.39 16.17
C ASN A 51 0.45 0.01 16.25
N LEU A 52 1.27 -1.00 16.57
CA LEU A 52 0.81 -2.38 16.72
C LEU A 52 0.14 -2.56 18.07
N LYS A 53 -1.00 -3.24 18.09
CA LYS A 53 -1.68 -3.72 19.28
C LYS A 53 -1.71 -5.25 19.22
N LEU A 54 -0.84 -5.90 19.98
CA LEU A 54 -0.68 -7.35 19.98
C LEU A 54 -1.33 -7.96 21.21
N GLU A 55 -2.40 -8.71 21.00
CA GLU A 55 -3.12 -9.44 22.07
C GLU A 55 -2.53 -10.84 22.30
N ALA A 56 -1.82 -11.36 21.30
CA ALA A 56 -1.07 -12.60 21.41
C ALA A 56 0.39 -12.40 20.99
N ALA A 57 1.28 -13.16 21.61
CA ALA A 57 2.70 -13.15 21.26
C ALA A 57 2.90 -13.65 19.83
N ASP A 58 3.54 -12.86 18.97
CA ASP A 58 3.88 -13.24 17.61
C ASP A 58 5.34 -12.89 17.30
N ALA A 59 6.22 -13.84 17.55
CA ALA A 59 7.64 -13.71 17.26
C ALA A 59 7.95 -13.77 15.74
N GLY A 60 7.03 -14.27 14.95
CA GLY A 60 7.14 -14.39 13.49
C GLY A 60 6.53 -13.21 12.74
N LEU A 61 6.02 -12.21 13.43
CA LEU A 61 5.35 -11.07 12.81
C LEU A 61 6.26 -10.35 11.80
N GLU A 62 5.78 -10.26 10.57
CA GLU A 62 6.43 -9.56 9.47
C GLU A 62 5.55 -8.41 8.98
N PHE A 63 6.18 -7.29 8.63
CA PHE A 63 5.48 -6.15 8.04
C PHE A 63 5.83 -6.03 6.55
N PRO A 64 4.82 -6.06 5.66
CA PRO A 64 5.03 -5.98 4.22
C PRO A 64 5.22 -4.54 3.76
N LEU A 65 6.31 -4.30 3.03
CA LEU A 65 6.61 -3.06 2.31
C LEU A 65 6.54 -3.30 0.79
N PRO A 66 6.52 -2.23 -0.03
CA PRO A 66 6.59 -2.36 -1.49
C PRO A 66 7.80 -3.19 -1.95
N GLU A 67 7.65 -3.97 -3.02
CA GLU A 67 8.73 -4.82 -3.59
C GLU A 67 9.99 -4.02 -3.92
N ASN A 68 9.80 -2.81 -4.46
CA ASN A 68 10.87 -1.92 -4.86
C ASN A 68 11.32 -0.95 -3.75
N ALA A 69 10.93 -1.18 -2.49
CA ALA A 69 11.41 -0.38 -1.38
C ALA A 69 12.92 -0.60 -1.17
N GLU A 70 13.65 0.51 -1.05
CA GLU A 70 15.10 0.55 -0.86
C GLU A 70 15.46 1.34 0.40
N LYS A 71 16.69 1.17 0.89
CA LYS A 71 17.24 1.89 2.06
C LYS A 71 16.37 1.76 3.30
N ILE A 72 15.78 0.58 3.50
CA ILE A 72 14.82 0.31 4.56
C ILE A 72 15.51 0.37 5.91
N THR A 73 14.95 1.18 6.80
CA THR A 73 15.31 1.20 8.22
C THR A 73 14.05 1.01 9.07
N MET A 74 14.23 0.44 10.24
CA MET A 74 13.17 0.28 11.25
C MET A 74 13.67 0.87 12.56
N ASN A 75 12.92 1.86 13.09
CA ASN A 75 13.33 2.66 14.25
C ASN A 75 14.75 3.24 14.10
N GLY A 76 15.11 3.71 12.88
CA GLY A 76 16.40 4.30 12.55
C GLY A 76 17.56 3.33 12.36
N SER A 77 17.32 2.02 12.48
CA SER A 77 18.34 0.98 12.28
C SER A 77 18.10 0.19 11.00
N SER A 78 19.15 -0.17 10.29
CA SER A 78 19.06 -1.08 9.14
C SER A 78 18.56 -2.46 9.59
N VAL A 79 17.67 -3.05 8.82
CA VAL A 79 17.03 -4.32 9.15
C VAL A 79 17.17 -5.33 8.02
N PRO A 80 17.30 -6.62 8.35
CA PRO A 80 17.23 -7.66 7.34
C PRO A 80 15.83 -7.70 6.73
N THR A 81 15.79 -7.87 5.41
CA THR A 81 14.56 -7.98 4.65
C THR A 81 14.55 -9.27 3.85
N SER A 82 13.37 -9.81 3.59
CA SER A 82 13.14 -10.91 2.67
C SER A 82 12.20 -10.47 1.55
N ARG A 83 12.32 -11.04 0.34
CA ARG A 83 11.39 -10.77 -0.76
C ARG A 83 10.49 -11.98 -0.95
N VAL A 84 9.18 -11.74 -0.94
CA VAL A 84 8.16 -12.77 -1.15
C VAL A 84 7.11 -12.24 -2.14
N GLY A 85 7.12 -12.79 -3.35
CA GLY A 85 6.25 -12.29 -4.43
C GLY A 85 6.53 -10.83 -4.75
N SER A 86 5.50 -9.99 -4.69
CA SER A 86 5.57 -8.54 -4.95
C SER A 86 5.75 -7.71 -3.68
N ARG A 87 6.32 -8.26 -2.61
CA ARG A 87 6.48 -7.60 -1.31
C ARG A 87 7.88 -7.77 -0.76
N THR A 88 8.34 -6.76 -0.03
CA THR A 88 9.51 -6.84 0.83
C THR A 88 9.04 -6.97 2.26
N LEU A 89 9.40 -8.06 2.94
CA LEU A 89 9.00 -8.33 4.31
C LEU A 89 10.07 -7.89 5.29
N VAL A 90 9.66 -7.23 6.38
CA VAL A 90 10.53 -6.80 7.48
C VAL A 90 10.07 -7.50 8.76
N SER A 91 10.97 -8.24 9.42
CA SER A 91 10.66 -8.92 10.67
C SER A 91 10.49 -7.92 11.81
N VAL A 92 9.27 -7.79 12.32
CA VAL A 92 8.88 -6.95 13.46
C VAL A 92 8.88 -7.75 14.76
N GLY A 93 8.64 -9.04 14.71
CA GLY A 93 8.62 -9.92 15.88
C GLY A 93 9.88 -9.87 16.74
N ARG A 94 11.02 -9.48 16.15
CA ARG A 94 12.27 -9.25 16.90
C ARG A 94 12.21 -8.04 17.83
N ILE A 95 11.46 -6.99 17.46
CA ILE A 95 11.31 -5.79 18.31
C ILE A 95 10.31 -6.03 19.42
N THR A 96 9.20 -6.68 19.08
CA THR A 96 8.17 -7.00 20.08
C THR A 96 8.65 -8.06 21.08
N GLY A 97 9.73 -8.78 20.75
CA GLY A 97 10.27 -9.86 21.55
C GLY A 97 9.27 -11.00 21.80
N GLY A 98 8.23 -11.09 20.95
CA GLY A 98 7.12 -12.00 21.13
C GLY A 98 6.24 -11.64 22.33
N MET A 99 6.22 -10.37 22.77
CA MET A 99 5.38 -9.87 23.87
C MET A 99 4.04 -9.34 23.33
N THR A 100 3.05 -9.32 24.20
CA THR A 100 1.77 -8.64 23.97
C THR A 100 1.86 -7.18 24.39
N GLY A 101 0.98 -6.33 23.86
CA GLY A 101 0.90 -4.92 24.20
C GLY A 101 0.93 -3.98 22.99
N GLU A 102 1.19 -2.72 23.24
CA GLU A 102 1.27 -1.68 22.20
C GLU A 102 2.73 -1.39 21.84
N PHE A 103 3.05 -1.43 20.55
CA PHE A 103 4.40 -1.23 20.03
C PHE A 103 4.37 -0.26 18.86
N PRO A 104 4.90 0.96 19.00
CA PRO A 104 5.12 1.84 17.87
C PRO A 104 6.36 1.37 17.09
N VAL A 105 6.18 1.14 15.80
CA VAL A 105 7.26 0.77 14.87
C VAL A 105 7.30 1.79 13.75
N ARG A 106 8.47 2.38 13.50
CA ARG A 106 8.67 3.32 12.41
C ARG A 106 9.54 2.70 11.33
N PHE A 107 9.04 2.77 10.11
CA PHE A 107 9.78 2.41 8.90
C PHE A 107 10.11 3.67 8.10
N ASP A 108 11.38 3.84 7.72
CA ASP A 108 11.78 4.84 6.74
C ASP A 108 12.38 4.10 5.54
N TYR A 109 11.93 4.44 4.32
CA TYR A 109 12.37 3.79 3.10
C TYR A 109 12.16 4.68 1.87
N THR A 110 12.80 4.32 0.76
CA THR A 110 12.64 4.98 -0.54
C THR A 110 11.93 4.06 -1.51
N ILE A 111 10.97 4.58 -2.27
CA ILE A 111 10.39 3.92 -3.44
C ILE A 111 10.99 4.59 -4.67
N PRO A 112 11.96 3.96 -5.35
CA PRO A 112 12.56 4.54 -6.54
C PRO A 112 11.58 4.50 -7.71
N LYS A 113 11.64 5.52 -8.57
CA LYS A 113 10.86 5.61 -9.81
C LYS A 113 9.36 5.42 -9.59
N ALA A 114 8.83 5.97 -8.49
CA ALA A 114 7.39 5.96 -8.21
C ALA A 114 6.60 6.77 -9.26
N VAL A 115 7.26 7.76 -9.89
CA VAL A 115 6.73 8.49 -11.04
C VAL A 115 7.33 7.93 -12.33
N GLY A 116 6.48 7.60 -13.28
CA GLY A 116 6.89 7.02 -14.56
C GLY A 116 5.94 7.33 -15.69
N ALA A 117 6.20 6.71 -16.84
CA ALA A 117 5.32 6.84 -18.01
C ALA A 117 3.94 6.25 -17.73
N VAL A 118 2.90 6.86 -18.29
CA VAL A 118 1.52 6.34 -18.21
C VAL A 118 1.45 5.00 -18.93
N PRO A 119 0.93 3.92 -18.32
CA PRO A 119 0.80 2.62 -18.96
C PRO A 119 -0.04 2.70 -20.25
N ALA A 120 0.36 1.95 -21.28
CA ALA A 120 -0.31 1.95 -22.58
C ALA A 120 -1.79 1.54 -22.51
N THR A 121 -2.18 0.72 -21.52
CA THR A 121 -3.57 0.31 -21.27
C THR A 121 -4.49 1.46 -20.88
N LEU A 122 -3.97 2.48 -20.19
CA LEU A 122 -4.69 3.72 -19.88
C LEU A 122 -4.66 4.71 -21.04
N SER A 123 -3.64 4.65 -21.88
CA SER A 123 -3.44 5.51 -23.04
C SER A 123 -4.51 5.31 -24.13
N SER A 124 -5.06 4.11 -24.26
CA SER A 124 -6.11 3.80 -25.24
C SER A 124 -7.51 4.30 -24.84
N ALA A 125 -7.76 4.48 -23.54
CA ALA A 125 -9.07 4.89 -23.01
C ALA A 125 -9.29 6.41 -23.00
N VAL A 126 -8.22 7.20 -22.98
CA VAL A 126 -8.26 8.68 -22.93
C VAL A 126 -7.41 9.21 -24.07
N GLY A 127 -8.00 9.58 -25.18
CA GLY A 127 -7.37 10.03 -26.45
C GLY A 127 -5.88 10.38 -26.37
N SER A 128 -5.08 9.71 -27.15
CA SER A 128 -3.61 9.67 -27.11
C SER A 128 -2.88 11.03 -27.19
N ALA A 129 -3.54 12.09 -27.63
CA ALA A 129 -2.95 13.44 -27.73
C ALA A 129 -2.85 14.17 -26.39
N LEU A 130 -3.72 13.86 -25.40
CA LEU A 130 -3.75 14.51 -24.09
C LEU A 130 -2.73 13.92 -23.08
N GLN A 131 -2.12 12.79 -23.41
CA GLN A 131 -1.24 12.06 -22.48
C GLN A 131 0.26 12.25 -22.73
N LEU A 132 0.66 12.84 -23.86
CA LEU A 132 2.07 13.02 -24.23
C LEU A 132 2.86 13.87 -23.21
N ASN A 133 2.17 14.70 -22.41
CA ASN A 133 2.77 15.57 -21.39
C ASN A 133 2.42 15.16 -19.94
N LYS A 134 1.95 13.93 -19.72
CA LYS A 134 1.64 13.45 -18.38
C LYS A 134 2.49 12.25 -18.00
N LEU A 135 2.79 12.19 -16.71
CA LEU A 135 3.39 11.05 -16.04
C LEU A 135 2.38 10.48 -15.04
N GLN A 136 2.63 9.29 -14.55
CA GLN A 136 1.82 8.66 -13.50
C GLN A 136 2.68 8.44 -12.26
N LEU A 137 2.26 9.00 -11.14
CA LEU A 137 2.70 8.58 -9.81
C LEU A 137 1.92 7.32 -9.45
N THR A 138 2.63 6.27 -9.03
CA THR A 138 2.05 5.05 -8.46
C THR A 138 2.70 4.80 -7.11
N LEU A 139 1.90 4.90 -6.06
CA LEU A 139 2.37 4.77 -4.67
C LEU A 139 1.64 3.61 -3.98
N PRO A 140 2.28 2.45 -3.80
CA PRO A 140 1.79 1.41 -2.88
C PRO A 140 1.88 1.94 -1.45
N MET A 141 0.73 2.16 -0.81
CA MET A 141 0.64 2.78 0.52
C MET A 141 0.59 1.72 1.62
N LEU A 142 -0.16 0.65 1.38
CA LEU A 142 -0.21 -0.55 2.22
C LEU A 142 -0.05 -1.78 1.32
N CYS A 143 0.67 -2.78 1.80
CA CYS A 143 1.04 -3.97 1.02
C CYS A 143 0.43 -5.28 1.58
N GLY A 144 -0.71 -5.21 2.26
CA GLY A 144 -1.43 -6.37 2.79
C GLY A 144 -0.80 -6.89 4.09
N PHE A 145 -0.90 -6.12 5.15
CA PHE A 145 -0.48 -6.51 6.49
C PHE A 145 -1.39 -7.62 7.03
N ASP A 146 -0.86 -8.54 7.85
CA ASP A 146 -1.57 -9.73 8.32
C ASP A 146 -2.66 -9.41 9.34
N TYR A 147 -2.68 -8.22 9.91
CA TYR A 147 -3.68 -7.77 10.86
C TYR A 147 -4.52 -6.61 10.31
N PRO A 148 -5.77 -6.46 10.77
CA PRO A 148 -6.60 -5.31 10.42
C PRO A 148 -5.95 -4.01 10.87
N VAL A 149 -6.24 -2.91 10.15
CA VAL A 149 -5.76 -1.57 10.46
C VAL A 149 -6.94 -0.69 10.86
N ASP A 150 -7.01 -0.33 12.15
CA ASP A 150 -8.17 0.38 12.68
C ASP A 150 -8.28 1.81 12.12
N LEU A 151 -7.14 2.49 11.95
CA LEU A 151 -7.06 3.81 11.36
C LEU A 151 -5.83 3.93 10.45
N PHE A 152 -6.05 4.28 9.19
CA PHE A 152 -4.97 4.58 8.25
C PHE A 152 -5.02 6.07 7.88
N SER A 153 -3.92 6.79 8.08
CA SER A 153 -3.79 8.17 7.66
C SER A 153 -2.53 8.40 6.84
N PHE A 154 -2.58 9.36 5.91
CA PHE A 154 -1.43 9.67 5.07
C PHE A 154 -1.34 11.16 4.74
N VAL A 155 -0.10 11.59 4.51
CA VAL A 155 0.26 12.89 3.99
C VAL A 155 1.27 12.69 2.87
N ILE A 156 0.93 13.14 1.67
CA ILE A 156 1.81 13.08 0.50
C ILE A 156 2.14 14.50 0.09
N THR A 157 3.42 14.83 0.05
CA THR A 157 3.93 16.12 -0.38
C THR A 157 4.52 15.99 -1.78
N MET A 158 3.98 16.73 -2.73
CA MET A 158 4.42 16.79 -4.12
C MET A 158 5.44 17.90 -4.31
N PRO A 159 6.28 17.87 -5.38
CA PRO A 159 7.22 18.96 -5.68
C PRO A 159 6.53 20.29 -6.00
N ASP A 160 5.31 20.26 -6.55
CA ASP A 160 4.53 21.41 -6.95
C ASP A 160 3.03 21.16 -6.74
N THR A 161 2.20 22.16 -6.99
CA THR A 161 0.74 22.13 -6.84
C THR A 161 0.11 20.98 -7.63
N VAL A 162 -0.84 20.30 -6.99
CA VAL A 162 -1.57 19.16 -7.55
C VAL A 162 -2.88 19.64 -8.17
N ASP A 163 -3.01 19.50 -9.50
CA ASP A 163 -4.24 19.81 -10.24
C ASP A 163 -5.12 18.59 -10.51
N GLY A 164 -4.61 17.39 -10.22
CA GLY A 164 -5.30 16.13 -10.48
C GLY A 164 -6.01 15.56 -9.25
N VAL A 165 -7.00 14.70 -9.49
CA VAL A 165 -7.64 13.92 -8.44
C VAL A 165 -6.97 12.54 -8.40
N PRO A 166 -6.43 12.12 -7.24
CA PRO A 166 -5.84 10.80 -7.10
C PRO A 166 -6.92 9.70 -7.15
N THR A 167 -6.56 8.56 -7.71
CA THR A 167 -7.37 7.35 -7.70
C THR A 167 -6.79 6.37 -6.71
N PHE A 168 -7.65 5.75 -5.93
CA PHE A 168 -7.26 4.74 -4.94
C PHE A 168 -7.87 3.40 -5.30
N THR A 169 -7.06 2.36 -5.20
CA THR A 169 -7.49 0.97 -5.37
C THR A 169 -7.09 0.17 -4.14
N SER A 170 -7.91 -0.78 -3.74
CA SER A 170 -7.55 -1.77 -2.71
C SER A 170 -7.73 -3.19 -3.23
N THR A 171 -7.19 -4.17 -2.52
CA THR A 171 -7.36 -5.59 -2.84
C THR A 171 -8.83 -6.00 -2.80
N TYR A 172 -9.62 -5.45 -1.88
CA TYR A 172 -11.04 -5.76 -1.72
C TYR A 172 -11.95 -4.84 -2.53
N GLN A 173 -11.49 -3.62 -2.87
CA GLN A 173 -12.25 -2.64 -3.64
C GLN A 173 -11.38 -2.05 -4.76
N GLN A 174 -11.44 -2.66 -5.94
CA GLN A 174 -10.69 -2.18 -7.10
C GLN A 174 -11.23 -0.85 -7.64
N VAL A 175 -12.53 -0.56 -7.41
CA VAL A 175 -13.18 0.67 -7.83
C VAL A 175 -13.96 1.24 -6.66
N GLY A 176 -13.81 2.56 -6.42
CA GLY A 176 -14.57 3.26 -5.39
C GLY A 176 -13.94 3.28 -3.99
N PHE A 177 -12.72 2.77 -3.82
CA PHE A 177 -12.03 2.84 -2.51
C PHE A 177 -11.86 4.29 -2.01
N ALA A 178 -11.80 5.28 -2.89
CA ALA A 178 -11.76 6.71 -2.50
C ALA A 178 -12.93 7.13 -1.61
N SER A 179 -14.10 6.47 -1.69
CA SER A 179 -15.25 6.74 -0.81
C SER A 179 -15.03 6.29 0.64
N ASN A 180 -14.00 5.45 0.89
CA ASN A 180 -13.57 5.04 2.23
C ASN A 180 -12.51 5.97 2.83
N LEU A 181 -12.21 7.09 2.17
CA LEU A 181 -11.22 8.05 2.59
C LEU A 181 -11.85 9.44 2.77
N ASP A 182 -11.54 10.09 3.89
CA ASP A 182 -11.68 11.54 4.02
C ASP A 182 -10.43 12.18 3.40
N LEU A 183 -10.60 12.71 2.18
CA LEU A 183 -9.50 13.18 1.33
C LEU A 183 -9.51 14.70 1.21
N VAL A 184 -8.37 15.33 1.45
CA VAL A 184 -8.16 16.77 1.26
C VAL A 184 -6.93 17.00 0.38
N ILE A 185 -7.08 17.82 -0.67
CA ILE A 185 -5.99 18.29 -1.52
C ILE A 185 -5.83 19.79 -1.28
N ASN A 186 -4.66 20.19 -0.85
CA ASN A 186 -4.35 21.60 -0.58
C ASN A 186 -2.96 21.97 -1.11
N GLY A 187 -2.93 22.72 -2.21
CA GLY A 187 -1.70 23.08 -2.89
C GLY A 187 -0.92 21.85 -3.35
N ASN A 188 0.26 21.63 -2.81
CA ASN A 188 1.12 20.49 -3.12
C ASN A 188 0.96 19.31 -2.15
N MET A 189 -0.03 19.35 -1.27
CA MET A 189 -0.26 18.30 -0.27
C MET A 189 -1.55 17.53 -0.56
N ILE A 190 -1.47 16.21 -0.46
CA ILE A 190 -2.60 15.29 -0.49
C ILE A 190 -2.65 14.61 0.87
N THR A 191 -3.74 14.79 1.60
CA THR A 191 -3.96 14.14 2.90
C THR A 191 -5.20 13.30 2.87
N GLY A 192 -5.18 12.20 3.59
CA GLY A 192 -6.36 11.35 3.70
C GLY A 192 -6.34 10.51 4.96
N THR A 193 -7.54 10.13 5.38
CA THR A 193 -7.75 9.26 6.54
C THR A 193 -8.84 8.26 6.21
N SER A 194 -8.64 6.99 6.57
CA SER A 194 -9.66 5.96 6.38
C SER A 194 -10.86 6.22 7.28
N ILE A 195 -12.07 6.07 6.71
CA ILE A 195 -13.34 6.23 7.44
C ILE A 195 -13.65 4.93 8.21
N ASN A 196 -13.30 3.79 7.61
CA ASN A 196 -13.52 2.47 8.19
C ASN A 196 -12.19 1.76 8.42
N THR A 197 -12.21 0.77 9.30
CA THR A 197 -11.12 -0.19 9.49
C THR A 197 -10.80 -0.88 8.17
N LEU A 198 -9.52 -1.01 7.87
CA LEU A 198 -9.04 -1.81 6.74
C LEU A 198 -8.89 -3.26 7.18
N ASN A 199 -9.26 -4.18 6.30
CA ASN A 199 -9.18 -5.61 6.62
C ASN A 199 -7.73 -6.08 6.70
N ASP A 200 -7.53 -7.23 7.32
CA ASP A 200 -6.29 -7.98 7.19
C ASP A 200 -5.97 -8.25 5.70
N HIS A 201 -4.69 -8.33 5.39
CA HIS A 201 -4.19 -8.50 4.03
C HIS A 201 -4.65 -7.45 3.00
N GLU A 202 -5.29 -6.38 3.42
CA GLU A 202 -5.71 -5.31 2.51
C GLU A 202 -4.50 -4.48 2.05
N SER A 203 -4.30 -4.40 0.74
CA SER A 203 -3.33 -3.50 0.13
C SER A 203 -4.03 -2.28 -0.46
N VAL A 204 -3.41 -1.12 -0.33
CA VAL A 204 -3.91 0.15 -0.85
C VAL A 204 -2.86 0.78 -1.74
N THR A 205 -3.25 1.13 -2.97
CA THR A 205 -2.39 1.83 -3.93
C THR A 205 -3.05 3.11 -4.40
N MET A 206 -2.32 4.21 -4.36
CA MET A 206 -2.71 5.48 -4.96
C MET A 206 -2.07 5.63 -6.33
N THR A 207 -2.84 6.13 -7.30
CA THR A 207 -2.34 6.58 -8.59
C THR A 207 -2.77 8.00 -8.87
N LEU A 208 -1.88 8.82 -9.46
CA LEU A 208 -2.14 10.20 -9.81
C LEU A 208 -1.47 10.55 -11.13
N LEU A 209 -2.22 11.16 -12.04
CA LEU A 209 -1.65 11.74 -13.27
C LEU A 209 -1.10 13.14 -12.96
N VAL A 210 0.17 13.34 -13.26
CA VAL A 210 0.90 14.56 -12.95
C VAL A 210 1.49 15.20 -14.23
N PRO A 211 1.64 16.53 -14.29
CA PRO A 211 2.32 17.20 -15.40
C PRO A 211 3.78 16.75 -15.48
N ARG A 212 4.29 16.60 -16.71
CA ARG A 212 5.70 16.25 -16.93
C ARG A 212 6.66 17.31 -16.43
N GLU A 213 6.24 18.55 -16.49
CA GLU A 213 7.02 19.71 -16.07
C GLU A 213 7.40 19.64 -14.58
N MET A 214 6.58 18.99 -13.76
CA MET A 214 6.82 18.75 -12.34
C MET A 214 8.02 17.77 -12.12
N PHE A 215 8.32 16.93 -13.11
CA PHE A 215 9.35 15.87 -13.02
C PHE A 215 10.28 15.87 -14.25
N PRO A 216 11.10 16.90 -14.42
CA PRO A 216 11.91 17.09 -15.64
C PRO A 216 12.96 15.99 -15.84
N SER A 217 13.39 15.32 -14.78
CA SER A 217 14.39 14.24 -14.82
C SER A 217 13.79 12.87 -15.14
N VAL A 218 12.46 12.71 -15.10
CA VAL A 218 11.82 11.42 -15.35
C VAL A 218 11.71 11.15 -16.84
N SER A 219 12.30 10.05 -17.30
CA SER A 219 12.23 9.62 -18.70
C SER A 219 10.83 9.06 -19.02
N THR A 220 10.20 9.57 -20.08
CA THR A 220 8.96 9.03 -20.62
C THR A 220 9.18 7.84 -21.54
N TYR A 221 10.43 7.45 -21.78
CA TYR A 221 10.74 6.38 -22.69
C TYR A 221 10.34 5.04 -22.05
N GLN A 222 9.13 4.57 -22.31
CA GLN A 222 8.85 3.15 -22.23
C GLN A 222 9.66 2.48 -23.32
N ARG A 223 10.59 1.63 -22.94
CA ARG A 223 11.26 0.74 -23.89
C ARG A 223 10.22 -0.27 -24.42
N THR A 224 9.34 0.22 -25.31
CA THR A 224 8.41 -0.62 -26.08
C THR A 224 9.26 -1.31 -27.15
N GLY A 225 9.76 -2.48 -26.81
CA GLY A 225 10.46 -3.28 -27.79
C GLY A 225 11.14 -4.45 -27.09
N ASN A 226 10.69 -5.64 -27.41
CA ASN A 226 11.50 -6.82 -27.19
C ASN A 226 12.87 -6.54 -27.80
N PRO A 227 13.96 -6.46 -27.05
CA PRO A 227 15.29 -6.14 -27.62
C PRO A 227 15.75 -7.16 -28.65
N GLU A 228 15.09 -8.31 -28.71
CA GLU A 228 15.36 -9.38 -29.68
C GLU A 228 14.79 -9.13 -31.09
N LEU A 229 13.84 -8.17 -31.26
CA LEU A 229 13.25 -7.88 -32.57
C LEU A 229 13.96 -6.79 -33.37
N ILE A 230 14.82 -5.97 -32.71
CA ILE A 230 15.57 -4.89 -33.39
C ILE A 230 16.60 -5.45 -34.40
N PRO A 231 17.38 -6.52 -34.10
CA PRO A 231 18.30 -7.06 -35.09
C PRO A 231 17.61 -7.70 -36.30
N MET A 232 16.42 -8.29 -36.11
CA MET A 232 15.69 -8.98 -37.19
C MET A 232 15.12 -8.03 -38.22
N GLY A 233 14.66 -6.83 -37.80
CA GLY A 233 14.17 -5.80 -38.76
C GLY A 233 15.28 -5.21 -39.60
N ILE A 234 16.48 -5.04 -39.06
CA ILE A 234 17.66 -4.55 -39.80
C ILE A 234 18.16 -5.61 -40.79
N PHE A 235 18.14 -6.88 -40.40
CA PHE A 235 18.55 -7.97 -41.32
C PHE A 235 17.54 -8.18 -42.46
N LEU A 236 16.24 -8.04 -42.23
CA LEU A 236 15.24 -8.14 -43.31
C LEU A 236 15.30 -6.95 -44.28
N GLY A 237 15.57 -5.74 -43.79
CA GLY A 237 15.77 -4.57 -44.62
C GLY A 237 17.02 -4.66 -45.49
N ALA A 238 18.11 -5.23 -44.98
CA ALA A 238 19.32 -5.45 -45.78
C ALA A 238 19.22 -6.58 -46.80
N ALA A 239 18.39 -7.60 -46.54
CA ALA A 239 18.15 -8.70 -47.48
C ALA A 239 17.23 -8.32 -48.66
N LEU A 240 16.46 -7.23 -48.57
CA LEU A 240 15.60 -6.72 -49.65
C LEU A 240 16.30 -5.71 -50.56
N LEU A 241 17.53 -5.30 -50.23
CA LEU A 241 18.35 -4.37 -50.99
C LEU A 241 19.51 -5.05 -51.75
N TYR A 242 19.58 -6.37 -51.74
CA TYR A 242 20.46 -7.22 -52.56
C TYR A 242 19.61 -8.09 -53.49
#